data_099c4b81eff95c38f63ef1a1ee66e1a5
#
_entry.id   099c4b81eff95c38f63ef1a1ee66e1a5
#
_cell.length_a   1.000
_cell.length_b   1.000
_cell.length_c   1.000
_cell.angle_alpha   90.00
_cell.angle_beta   90.00
_cell.angle_gamma   90.00
#
_symmetry.space_group_name_H-M   'P 1'
#
loop_
_entity.id
_entity.type
_entity.pdbx_description
1 polymer ?
#
loop_
_entity_poly.entity_id
_entity_poly.type
_entity_poly.pdbx_seq_one_letter_code
_entity_poly.pdbx_strand_id
1 'polypeptide(L)'
;MQTTHTHYRTHTCGELRMEHVGQTVTLAGFLENVREVGQNFAFAVLRDFYGVTQVVVENEAMWKAFKGLNKESTVQITGVVRERDSKNPKLPTGDIEVVPEAVEVLGRCRHNELPFQINRSREADESARLKYRYLDLRNPEVKNNIILRCQVVAALRKALLDHGFLEITTPILTASSPEGARDYLVPSRKHPGKFYALPQAPQQFKQLLMASGFDKYFQIAPCFRDEDARGDRSPGEFYQLDMEMAFADQEDVFAVLEDVLPPIFAQYGTYTVASPAPFRHISYRYAMDKYGSDKPDLRIDLTVTDATEALGACGFGPFEGNTVKAVVVTGFEGTRKQIDKLCADVEVQSGEKAYWFRYDENGEIVGGIAKFVQPMKDAVVAALGLEKGCFVGLTAGKLLAAQKAAGVLRSKLGAFCPNHMDKERYEFCWIVDFPMYEIGEESGLLEFCHNPFSMPNGGLEILKKAAAGEVDPLSITAFQYDLVCNGVELSSGAVRNHDPEIMVEAFQLVRLGEDDVKAKFPAMYNAFTYGAPPHAGIAPGVDRMVMLLAGEDSIREIIPFPMNKNAQDLMMGAPSFVTQAQLDELNIVCTKKEEDEAAE
;
A
#
# COMPACT_ATOMS: atom_id res chain seq x y z
N MET A 1 10.77 -9.68 -31.42
CA MET A 1 9.37 -9.75 -31.91
C MET A 1 8.56 -10.59 -30.95
N GLN A 2 7.60 -10.00 -30.27
CA GLN A 2 6.64 -10.81 -29.52
C GLN A 2 5.68 -11.43 -30.55
N THR A 3 5.74 -12.74 -30.70
CA THR A 3 4.80 -13.45 -31.58
C THR A 3 3.49 -13.64 -30.81
N THR A 4 2.54 -12.72 -31.03
CA THR A 4 1.16 -12.86 -30.57
C THR A 4 0.38 -13.87 -31.43
N HIS A 5 0.94 -14.25 -32.57
CA HIS A 5 0.37 -15.20 -33.52
C HIS A 5 0.71 -16.64 -33.10
N THR A 6 -0.29 -17.49 -33.12
CA THR A 6 -0.21 -18.92 -32.76
C THR A 6 -1.04 -19.73 -33.77
N HIS A 7 -1.05 -21.07 -33.68
CA HIS A 7 -1.92 -21.87 -34.50
C HIS A 7 -3.45 -21.61 -34.25
N TYR A 8 -3.79 -20.97 -33.10
CA TYR A 8 -5.17 -20.56 -32.81
C TYR A 8 -5.53 -19.20 -33.37
N ARG A 9 -4.58 -18.34 -33.69
CA ARG A 9 -4.85 -16.98 -34.19
C ARG A 9 -3.75 -16.44 -35.07
N THR A 10 -4.14 -15.82 -36.17
CA THR A 10 -3.22 -15.06 -37.03
C THR A 10 -3.09 -13.61 -36.59
N HIS A 11 -4.13 -13.07 -35.94
CA HIS A 11 -4.19 -11.69 -35.42
C HIS A 11 -4.84 -11.68 -34.05
N THR A 12 -4.56 -10.63 -33.27
CA THR A 12 -5.26 -10.36 -32.02
C THR A 12 -6.56 -9.58 -32.27
N CYS A 13 -7.49 -9.61 -31.29
CA CYS A 13 -8.74 -8.86 -31.39
C CYS A 13 -8.54 -7.33 -31.33
N GLY A 14 -7.37 -6.84 -30.92
CA GLY A 14 -7.05 -5.40 -30.83
C GLY A 14 -6.23 -4.85 -32.01
N GLU A 15 -5.73 -5.71 -32.89
CA GLU A 15 -4.71 -5.36 -33.87
C GLU A 15 -5.27 -4.94 -35.25
N LEU A 16 -6.50 -5.40 -35.58
CA LEU A 16 -7.08 -5.17 -36.91
C LEU A 16 -7.38 -3.70 -37.19
N ARG A 17 -7.07 -3.26 -38.43
CA ARG A 17 -7.26 -1.90 -38.93
C ARG A 17 -7.74 -1.94 -40.39
N MET A 18 -8.01 -0.79 -40.99
CA MET A 18 -8.43 -0.65 -42.40
C MET A 18 -7.48 -1.31 -43.40
N GLU A 19 -6.19 -1.40 -43.12
CA GLU A 19 -5.18 -2.06 -43.94
C GLU A 19 -5.37 -3.59 -44.05
N HIS A 20 -6.16 -4.19 -43.15
CA HIS A 20 -6.46 -5.59 -43.13
C HIS A 20 -7.74 -5.93 -43.92
N VAL A 21 -8.46 -4.91 -44.42
CA VAL A 21 -9.71 -5.12 -45.18
C VAL A 21 -9.44 -6.01 -46.41
N GLY A 22 -10.28 -7.04 -46.59
CA GLY A 22 -10.15 -8.06 -47.62
C GLY A 22 -9.26 -9.25 -47.25
N GLN A 23 -8.54 -9.21 -46.15
CA GLN A 23 -7.72 -10.33 -45.66
C GLN A 23 -8.58 -11.34 -44.88
N THR A 24 -8.29 -12.61 -45.06
CA THR A 24 -8.82 -13.67 -44.19
C THR A 24 -7.93 -13.78 -42.97
N VAL A 25 -8.54 -13.62 -41.77
CA VAL A 25 -7.88 -13.68 -40.48
C VAL A 25 -8.49 -14.74 -39.58
N THR A 26 -7.72 -15.27 -38.66
CA THR A 26 -8.20 -16.13 -37.59
C THR A 26 -7.99 -15.40 -36.26
N LEU A 27 -9.07 -15.20 -35.50
CA LEU A 27 -9.10 -14.62 -34.16
C LEU A 27 -9.49 -15.68 -33.14
N ALA A 28 -9.01 -15.57 -31.92
CA ALA A 28 -9.43 -16.40 -30.80
C ALA A 28 -9.63 -15.54 -29.56
N GLY A 29 -10.74 -15.74 -28.85
CA GLY A 29 -11.07 -14.92 -27.68
C GLY A 29 -12.34 -15.33 -26.98
N PHE A 30 -12.76 -14.52 -26.04
CA PHE A 30 -13.99 -14.66 -25.28
C PHE A 30 -15.16 -13.96 -25.99
N LEU A 31 -16.29 -14.63 -26.07
CA LEU A 31 -17.52 -14.10 -26.63
C LEU A 31 -18.18 -13.17 -25.59
N GLU A 32 -17.91 -11.88 -25.67
CA GLU A 32 -18.40 -10.90 -24.69
C GLU A 32 -19.92 -10.70 -24.81
N ASN A 33 -20.41 -10.60 -26.02
CA ASN A 33 -21.83 -10.44 -26.29
C ASN A 33 -22.22 -10.94 -27.68
N VAL A 34 -23.45 -11.42 -27.79
CA VAL A 34 -24.11 -11.71 -29.09
C VAL A 34 -25.45 -10.99 -29.09
N ARG A 35 -25.64 -10.09 -30.02
CA ARG A 35 -26.89 -9.35 -30.22
C ARG A 35 -27.54 -9.78 -31.49
N GLU A 36 -28.66 -10.50 -31.38
CA GLU A 36 -29.54 -10.83 -32.48
C GLU A 36 -30.27 -9.59 -32.98
N VAL A 37 -30.28 -9.35 -34.27
CA VAL A 37 -30.91 -8.17 -34.88
C VAL A 37 -32.02 -8.59 -35.87
N GLY A 38 -31.96 -9.80 -36.39
CA GLY A 38 -32.93 -10.33 -37.33
C GLY A 38 -32.79 -11.84 -37.53
N GLN A 39 -33.56 -12.40 -38.46
CA GLN A 39 -33.45 -13.81 -38.77
C GLN A 39 -32.10 -14.11 -39.42
N ASN A 40 -31.28 -14.95 -38.76
CA ASN A 40 -29.91 -15.30 -39.18
C ASN A 40 -28.91 -14.13 -39.24
N PHE A 41 -29.20 -13.03 -38.55
CA PHE A 41 -28.34 -11.88 -38.51
C PHE A 41 -28.05 -11.45 -37.06
N ALA A 42 -26.75 -11.36 -36.70
CA ALA A 42 -26.31 -10.97 -35.37
C ALA A 42 -24.98 -10.26 -35.40
N PHE A 43 -24.74 -9.43 -34.37
CA PHE A 43 -23.43 -8.89 -34.03
C PHE A 43 -22.89 -9.62 -32.82
N ALA A 44 -21.68 -10.16 -32.94
CA ALA A 44 -20.94 -10.70 -31.84
C ALA A 44 -19.73 -9.80 -31.52
N VAL A 45 -19.36 -9.70 -30.26
CA VAL A 45 -18.15 -9.05 -29.81
C VAL A 45 -17.18 -10.10 -29.28
N LEU A 46 -16.04 -10.20 -29.93
CA LEU A 46 -14.95 -11.08 -29.51
C LEU A 46 -13.87 -10.26 -28.80
N ARG A 47 -13.48 -10.69 -27.60
CA ARG A 47 -12.49 -10.03 -26.76
C ARG A 47 -11.33 -10.97 -26.45
N ASP A 48 -10.10 -10.47 -26.59
CA ASP A 48 -8.91 -11.12 -26.06
C ASP A 48 -8.14 -10.19 -25.08
N PHE A 49 -6.89 -10.51 -24.81
CA PHE A 49 -6.04 -9.67 -23.95
C PHE A 49 -5.78 -8.29 -24.57
N TYR A 50 -5.71 -8.20 -25.88
CA TYR A 50 -5.25 -7.01 -26.62
C TYR A 50 -6.37 -6.06 -27.02
N GLY A 51 -7.61 -6.53 -27.03
CA GLY A 51 -8.74 -5.69 -27.40
C GLY A 51 -10.00 -6.46 -27.76
N VAL A 52 -10.84 -5.79 -28.54
CA VAL A 52 -12.13 -6.31 -29.00
C VAL A 52 -12.29 -6.13 -30.50
N THR A 53 -12.97 -7.07 -31.14
CA THR A 53 -13.35 -7.00 -32.57
C THR A 53 -14.82 -7.37 -32.72
N GLN A 54 -15.54 -6.60 -33.54
CA GLN A 54 -16.90 -6.95 -33.94
C GLN A 54 -16.87 -8.04 -35.01
N VAL A 55 -17.73 -9.04 -34.84
CA VAL A 55 -18.00 -10.10 -35.80
C VAL A 55 -19.42 -9.97 -36.25
N VAL A 56 -19.65 -10.01 -37.56
CA VAL A 56 -20.99 -9.88 -38.16
C VAL A 56 -21.42 -11.19 -38.76
N VAL A 57 -22.43 -11.78 -38.19
CA VAL A 57 -23.02 -13.06 -38.62
C VAL A 57 -24.16 -12.79 -39.57
N GLU A 58 -24.02 -13.18 -40.87
CA GLU A 58 -24.95 -12.84 -41.94
C GLU A 58 -25.60 -14.06 -42.59
N ASN A 59 -25.26 -15.28 -42.17
CA ASN A 59 -25.80 -16.49 -42.75
C ASN A 59 -26.23 -17.52 -41.71
N GLU A 60 -27.13 -18.43 -42.10
CA GLU A 60 -27.73 -19.42 -41.23
C GLU A 60 -26.70 -20.40 -40.62
N ALA A 61 -25.68 -20.78 -41.39
CA ALA A 61 -24.69 -21.76 -40.93
C ALA A 61 -23.85 -21.17 -39.76
N MET A 62 -23.36 -19.94 -39.92
CA MET A 62 -22.63 -19.24 -38.87
C MET A 62 -23.56 -18.90 -37.71
N TRP A 63 -24.80 -18.48 -37.97
CA TRP A 63 -25.78 -18.24 -36.93
C TRP A 63 -25.99 -19.48 -36.04
N LYS A 64 -26.12 -20.66 -36.63
CA LYS A 64 -26.25 -21.92 -35.87
C LYS A 64 -25.03 -22.19 -34.99
N ALA A 65 -23.83 -21.79 -35.39
CA ALA A 65 -22.62 -21.95 -34.60
C ALA A 65 -22.61 -21.06 -33.35
N PHE A 66 -23.18 -19.86 -33.42
CA PHE A 66 -23.30 -18.94 -32.27
C PHE A 66 -24.52 -19.20 -31.39
N LYS A 67 -25.58 -19.80 -31.99
CA LYS A 67 -26.82 -20.05 -31.26
C LYS A 67 -26.62 -20.97 -30.06
N GLY A 68 -27.05 -20.50 -28.91
CA GLY A 68 -26.92 -21.24 -27.64
C GLY A 68 -25.53 -21.25 -27.05
N LEU A 69 -24.63 -20.38 -27.52
CA LEU A 69 -23.39 -20.05 -26.79
C LEU A 69 -23.67 -19.01 -25.72
N ASN A 70 -23.30 -19.32 -24.52
CA ASN A 70 -23.34 -18.36 -23.42
C ASN A 70 -22.20 -17.33 -23.54
N LYS A 71 -22.42 -16.15 -23.00
CA LYS A 71 -21.36 -15.15 -22.83
C LYS A 71 -20.14 -15.78 -22.13
N GLU A 72 -18.96 -15.26 -22.45
CA GLU A 72 -17.67 -15.74 -21.94
C GLU A 72 -17.29 -17.17 -22.44
N SER A 73 -18.00 -17.75 -23.39
CA SER A 73 -17.49 -18.90 -24.16
C SER A 73 -16.24 -18.46 -24.94
N THR A 74 -15.23 -19.32 -25.03
CA THR A 74 -14.06 -19.07 -25.89
C THR A 74 -14.28 -19.69 -27.26
N VAL A 75 -14.02 -18.90 -28.29
CA VAL A 75 -14.20 -19.33 -29.69
C VAL A 75 -12.99 -18.92 -30.52
N GLN A 76 -12.76 -19.72 -31.59
CA GLN A 76 -11.89 -19.35 -32.69
C GLN A 76 -12.78 -19.01 -33.89
N ILE A 77 -12.49 -17.91 -34.55
CA ILE A 77 -13.25 -17.41 -35.69
C ILE A 77 -12.29 -17.12 -36.83
N THR A 78 -12.49 -17.82 -37.96
CA THR A 78 -11.83 -17.50 -39.22
C THR A 78 -12.81 -16.78 -40.13
N GLY A 79 -12.40 -15.63 -40.69
CA GLY A 79 -13.26 -14.83 -41.54
C GLY A 79 -12.56 -13.69 -42.23
N VAL A 80 -13.28 -12.98 -43.08
CA VAL A 80 -12.76 -11.87 -43.88
C VAL A 80 -12.98 -10.55 -43.14
N VAL A 81 -11.93 -9.72 -43.06
CA VAL A 81 -12.03 -8.37 -42.52
C VAL A 81 -12.75 -7.47 -43.53
N ARG A 82 -13.73 -6.71 -43.05
CA ARG A 82 -14.53 -5.79 -43.84
C ARG A 82 -14.59 -4.42 -43.15
N GLU A 83 -14.71 -3.36 -43.92
CA GLU A 83 -15.03 -2.02 -43.39
C GLU A 83 -16.44 -2.01 -42.81
N ARG A 84 -16.64 -1.37 -41.65
CA ARG A 84 -17.96 -1.23 -41.01
C ARG A 84 -18.79 -0.15 -41.68
N ASP A 85 -20.06 -0.44 -41.90
CA ASP A 85 -21.04 0.56 -42.34
C ASP A 85 -21.24 1.66 -41.29
N SER A 86 -21.26 1.29 -40.01
CA SER A 86 -21.39 2.20 -38.89
C SER A 86 -20.12 2.13 -38.02
N LYS A 87 -19.22 3.09 -38.20
CA LYS A 87 -17.94 3.20 -37.49
C LYS A 87 -18.13 3.53 -36.01
N ASN A 88 -17.29 2.96 -35.15
CA ASN A 88 -17.28 3.25 -33.73
C ASN A 88 -15.94 3.89 -33.31
N PRO A 89 -15.86 5.23 -33.18
CA PRO A 89 -14.61 5.92 -32.86
C PRO A 89 -14.08 5.66 -31.45
N LYS A 90 -14.87 4.99 -30.59
CA LYS A 90 -14.46 4.64 -29.23
C LYS A 90 -13.58 3.39 -29.17
N LEU A 91 -13.48 2.63 -30.25
CA LEU A 91 -12.69 1.41 -30.33
C LEU A 91 -11.58 1.54 -31.37
N PRO A 92 -10.35 1.10 -31.07
CA PRO A 92 -9.26 1.08 -32.05
C PRO A 92 -9.57 0.26 -33.31
N THR A 93 -10.41 -0.76 -33.18
CA THR A 93 -10.91 -1.63 -34.28
C THR A 93 -12.28 -1.20 -34.79
N GLY A 94 -12.74 -0.01 -34.42
CA GLY A 94 -14.11 0.45 -34.67
C GLY A 94 -14.44 0.77 -36.12
N ASP A 95 -13.45 0.80 -37.00
CA ASP A 95 -13.64 1.02 -38.44
C ASP A 95 -13.85 -0.27 -39.22
N ILE A 96 -13.55 -1.43 -38.60
CA ILE A 96 -13.59 -2.74 -39.24
C ILE A 96 -14.49 -3.74 -38.48
N GLU A 97 -14.87 -4.76 -39.15
CA GLU A 97 -15.55 -5.94 -38.61
C GLU A 97 -15.08 -7.20 -39.34
N VAL A 98 -15.32 -8.37 -38.73
CA VAL A 98 -14.99 -9.66 -39.36
C VAL A 98 -16.27 -10.39 -39.72
N VAL A 99 -16.35 -10.82 -40.98
CA VAL A 99 -17.43 -11.70 -41.47
C VAL A 99 -16.93 -13.14 -41.34
N PRO A 100 -17.51 -13.96 -40.46
CA PRO A 100 -17.02 -15.31 -40.19
C PRO A 100 -17.33 -16.28 -41.33
N GLU A 101 -16.33 -17.07 -41.70
CA GLU A 101 -16.43 -18.21 -42.62
C GLU A 101 -16.43 -19.54 -41.84
N ALA A 102 -15.74 -19.56 -40.67
CA ALA A 102 -15.73 -20.71 -39.77
C ALA A 102 -15.68 -20.26 -38.30
N VAL A 103 -16.34 -21.03 -37.45
CA VAL A 103 -16.38 -20.83 -36.00
C VAL A 103 -16.13 -22.16 -35.29
N GLU A 104 -15.12 -22.21 -34.42
CA GLU A 104 -14.84 -23.35 -33.56
C GLU A 104 -15.00 -22.95 -32.09
N VAL A 105 -15.73 -23.76 -31.33
CA VAL A 105 -15.90 -23.53 -29.88
C VAL A 105 -14.74 -24.20 -29.12
N LEU A 106 -13.82 -23.41 -28.61
CA LEU A 106 -12.66 -23.89 -27.86
C LEU A 106 -13.02 -24.23 -26.41
N GLY A 107 -13.94 -23.46 -25.82
CA GLY A 107 -14.39 -23.67 -24.44
C GLY A 107 -15.79 -23.09 -24.22
N ARG A 108 -16.77 -23.95 -23.97
CA ARG A 108 -18.14 -23.51 -23.75
C ARG A 108 -18.37 -23.05 -22.33
N CYS A 109 -18.83 -21.82 -22.13
CA CYS A 109 -19.39 -21.38 -20.87
C CYS A 109 -20.70 -22.13 -20.59
N ARG A 110 -20.79 -22.82 -19.45
CA ARG A 110 -21.95 -23.64 -19.05
C ARG A 110 -22.98 -22.88 -18.22
N HIS A 111 -22.69 -21.60 -17.91
CA HIS A 111 -23.53 -20.75 -17.07
C HIS A 111 -24.35 -19.79 -17.95
N ASN A 112 -25.66 -19.80 -17.80
CA ASN A 112 -26.54 -18.86 -18.47
C ASN A 112 -26.44 -17.44 -17.91
N GLU A 113 -26.13 -17.36 -16.63
CA GLU A 113 -25.89 -16.10 -15.89
C GLU A 113 -24.51 -16.11 -15.27
N LEU A 114 -23.82 -14.97 -15.33
CA LEU A 114 -22.54 -14.75 -14.67
C LEU A 114 -22.78 -14.19 -13.26
N PRO A 115 -21.87 -14.42 -12.30
CA PRO A 115 -22.00 -13.88 -10.95
C PRO A 115 -22.06 -12.34 -10.92
N PHE A 116 -21.52 -11.69 -11.95
CA PHE A 116 -21.57 -10.25 -12.20
C PHE A 116 -21.30 -9.97 -13.67
N GLN A 117 -21.67 -8.78 -14.14
CA GLN A 117 -21.30 -8.31 -15.47
C GLN A 117 -19.81 -7.97 -15.51
N ILE A 118 -19.04 -8.55 -16.43
CA ILE A 118 -17.58 -8.40 -16.51
C ILE A 118 -17.16 -6.92 -16.51
N ASN A 119 -17.70 -6.11 -17.40
CA ASN A 119 -17.33 -4.69 -17.54
C ASN A 119 -17.86 -3.79 -16.40
N ARG A 120 -18.60 -4.35 -15.46
CA ARG A 120 -19.12 -3.67 -14.25
C ARG A 120 -18.80 -4.45 -12.98
N SER A 121 -17.79 -5.32 -13.02
CA SER A 121 -17.45 -6.17 -11.88
C SER A 121 -17.07 -5.34 -10.63
N ARG A 122 -16.53 -4.15 -10.80
CA ARG A 122 -16.19 -3.24 -9.69
C ARG A 122 -17.41 -2.74 -8.89
N GLU A 123 -18.62 -2.85 -9.45
CA GLU A 123 -19.88 -2.52 -8.76
C GLU A 123 -20.44 -3.71 -7.97
N ALA A 124 -19.89 -4.92 -8.16
CA ALA A 124 -20.32 -6.12 -7.47
C ALA A 124 -19.71 -6.20 -6.05
N ASP A 125 -20.32 -7.06 -5.22
CA ASP A 125 -19.81 -7.35 -3.88
C ASP A 125 -18.37 -7.89 -3.95
N GLU A 126 -17.49 -7.41 -3.07
CA GLU A 126 -16.08 -7.80 -2.96
C GLU A 126 -15.94 -9.33 -2.83
N SER A 127 -16.77 -9.99 -2.01
CA SER A 127 -16.74 -11.44 -1.83
C SER A 127 -17.01 -12.21 -3.12
N ALA A 128 -17.94 -11.74 -3.93
CA ALA A 128 -18.22 -12.33 -5.24
C ALA A 128 -17.06 -12.11 -6.22
N ARG A 129 -16.47 -10.90 -6.24
CA ARG A 129 -15.31 -10.57 -7.06
C ARG A 129 -14.10 -11.45 -6.71
N LEU A 130 -13.81 -11.62 -5.42
CA LEU A 130 -12.69 -12.45 -4.95
C LEU A 130 -12.90 -13.93 -5.23
N LYS A 131 -14.13 -14.44 -5.02
CA LYS A 131 -14.46 -15.84 -5.31
C LYS A 131 -14.34 -16.19 -6.81
N TYR A 132 -14.72 -15.25 -7.66
CA TYR A 132 -14.65 -15.40 -9.12
C TYR A 132 -13.60 -14.46 -9.73
N ARG A 133 -12.45 -14.32 -9.06
CA ARG A 133 -11.42 -13.36 -9.44
C ARG A 133 -10.94 -13.51 -10.88
N TYR A 134 -10.89 -14.73 -11.41
CA TYR A 134 -10.57 -15.00 -12.81
C TYR A 134 -11.58 -14.39 -13.82
N LEU A 135 -12.82 -14.12 -13.39
CA LEU A 135 -13.80 -13.35 -14.19
C LEU A 135 -13.60 -11.83 -13.98
N ASP A 136 -13.37 -11.40 -12.76
CA ASP A 136 -13.13 -10.01 -12.42
C ASP A 136 -11.88 -9.46 -13.15
N LEU A 137 -10.82 -10.26 -13.27
CA LEU A 137 -9.61 -9.95 -14.04
C LEU A 137 -9.84 -9.82 -15.57
N ARG A 138 -11.02 -10.19 -16.09
CA ARG A 138 -11.41 -9.91 -17.47
C ARG A 138 -11.91 -8.49 -17.67
N ASN A 139 -12.30 -7.78 -16.59
CA ASN A 139 -12.64 -6.37 -16.64
C ASN A 139 -11.40 -5.57 -17.03
N PRO A 140 -11.47 -4.70 -18.07
CA PRO A 140 -10.32 -3.92 -18.54
C PRO A 140 -9.69 -3.06 -17.45
N GLU A 141 -10.47 -2.44 -16.57
CA GLU A 141 -9.96 -1.59 -15.49
C GLU A 141 -9.14 -2.42 -14.50
N VAL A 142 -9.68 -3.52 -14.00
CA VAL A 142 -9.00 -4.44 -13.08
C VAL A 142 -7.75 -5.04 -13.72
N LYS A 143 -7.86 -5.48 -14.98
CA LYS A 143 -6.73 -6.02 -15.76
C LYS A 143 -5.61 -4.99 -15.91
N ASN A 144 -5.94 -3.73 -16.20
CA ASN A 144 -4.96 -2.67 -16.41
C ASN A 144 -4.15 -2.38 -15.14
N ASN A 145 -4.75 -2.48 -13.96
CA ASN A 145 -4.04 -2.37 -12.69
C ASN A 145 -2.96 -3.46 -12.55
N ILE A 146 -3.26 -4.68 -12.96
CA ILE A 146 -2.27 -5.77 -12.92
C ILE A 146 -1.17 -5.58 -13.96
N ILE A 147 -1.52 -5.08 -15.16
CA ILE A 147 -0.53 -4.74 -16.19
C ILE A 147 0.38 -3.61 -15.69
N LEU A 148 -0.19 -2.57 -15.09
CA LEU A 148 0.55 -1.47 -14.46
C LEU A 148 1.54 -2.00 -13.42
N ARG A 149 1.08 -2.88 -12.51
CA ARG A 149 1.95 -3.54 -11.53
C ARG A 149 3.15 -4.24 -12.18
N CYS A 150 2.91 -5.02 -13.24
CA CYS A 150 3.98 -5.72 -13.96
C CYS A 150 4.99 -4.73 -14.58
N GLN A 151 4.51 -3.64 -15.16
CA GLN A 151 5.35 -2.61 -15.78
C GLN A 151 6.17 -1.86 -14.74
N VAL A 152 5.57 -1.46 -13.62
CA VAL A 152 6.26 -0.77 -12.51
C VAL A 152 7.34 -1.66 -11.92
N VAL A 153 7.06 -2.94 -11.64
CA VAL A 153 8.05 -3.89 -11.12
C VAL A 153 9.21 -4.07 -12.10
N ALA A 154 8.94 -4.16 -13.40
CA ALA A 154 9.98 -4.27 -14.42
C ALA A 154 10.85 -3.01 -14.49
N ALA A 155 10.24 -1.81 -14.37
CA ALA A 155 10.95 -0.54 -14.36
C ALA A 155 11.82 -0.37 -13.12
N LEU A 156 11.31 -0.70 -11.92
CA LEU A 156 12.06 -0.68 -10.66
C LEU A 156 13.29 -1.60 -10.75
N ARG A 157 13.09 -2.85 -11.22
CA ARG A 157 14.18 -3.81 -11.40
C ARG A 157 15.26 -3.28 -12.35
N LYS A 158 14.83 -2.75 -13.50
CA LYS A 158 15.77 -2.17 -14.47
C LYS A 158 16.56 -1.00 -13.88
N ALA A 159 15.89 -0.08 -13.19
CA ALA A 159 16.52 1.09 -12.59
C ALA A 159 17.60 0.69 -11.57
N LEU A 160 17.33 -0.27 -10.67
CA LEU A 160 18.31 -0.70 -9.69
C LEU A 160 19.50 -1.46 -10.33
N LEU A 161 19.25 -2.27 -11.35
CA LEU A 161 20.34 -2.91 -12.13
C LEU A 161 21.22 -1.86 -12.81
N ASP A 162 20.65 -0.80 -13.36
CA ASP A 162 21.38 0.32 -13.96
C ASP A 162 22.22 1.09 -12.92
N HIS A 163 21.80 1.11 -11.64
CA HIS A 163 22.55 1.67 -10.50
C HIS A 163 23.60 0.70 -9.91
N GLY A 164 23.83 -0.45 -10.55
CA GLY A 164 24.84 -1.44 -10.16
C GLY A 164 24.44 -2.34 -9.00
N PHE A 165 23.16 -2.41 -8.66
CA PHE A 165 22.66 -3.39 -7.69
C PHE A 165 22.59 -4.78 -8.30
N LEU A 166 22.78 -5.80 -7.46
CA LEU A 166 22.58 -7.20 -7.81
C LEU A 166 21.26 -7.70 -7.25
N GLU A 167 20.44 -8.33 -8.08
CA GLU A 167 19.22 -9.00 -7.61
C GLU A 167 19.58 -10.35 -7.02
N ILE A 168 19.45 -10.48 -5.68
CA ILE A 168 19.81 -11.69 -4.94
C ILE A 168 18.59 -12.15 -4.15
N THR A 169 18.13 -13.38 -4.38
CA THR A 169 17.03 -13.99 -3.64
C THR A 169 17.49 -14.54 -2.30
N THR A 170 16.67 -14.41 -1.27
CA THR A 170 16.91 -14.91 0.08
C THR A 170 15.92 -16.03 0.43
N PRO A 171 16.23 -16.89 1.42
CA PRO A 171 15.37 -18.00 1.80
C PRO A 171 13.97 -17.54 2.29
N ILE A 172 12.93 -18.27 1.85
CA ILE A 172 11.56 -18.11 2.35
C ILE A 172 11.31 -18.95 3.59
N LEU A 173 11.88 -20.17 3.68
CA LEU A 173 11.85 -20.97 4.89
C LEU A 173 13.04 -20.60 5.78
N THR A 174 12.78 -19.88 6.87
CA THR A 174 13.81 -19.38 7.76
C THR A 174 13.45 -19.62 9.24
N ALA A 175 14.21 -19.05 10.15
CA ALA A 175 13.88 -19.05 11.57
C ALA A 175 12.94 -17.89 11.90
N SER A 176 12.14 -18.05 12.97
CA SER A 176 11.37 -16.97 13.55
C SER A 176 12.26 -15.78 13.91
N SER A 177 11.81 -14.57 13.58
CA SER A 177 12.53 -13.33 13.85
C SER A 177 11.65 -12.39 14.67
N PRO A 178 12.13 -11.86 15.80
CA PRO A 178 11.35 -10.96 16.65
C PRO A 178 11.34 -9.53 16.08
N GLU A 179 10.88 -9.33 14.85
CA GLU A 179 10.85 -8.03 14.16
C GLU A 179 9.53 -7.26 14.35
N GLY A 180 8.67 -7.70 15.28
CA GLY A 180 7.48 -6.96 15.71
C GLY A 180 6.14 -7.49 15.22
N ALA A 181 6.05 -8.11 14.04
CA ALA A 181 4.82 -8.77 13.57
C ALA A 181 4.74 -10.23 14.05
N ARG A 182 3.57 -10.85 13.92
CA ARG A 182 3.41 -12.30 14.14
C ARG A 182 3.88 -13.08 12.93
N ASP A 183 4.61 -14.18 13.17
CA ASP A 183 5.13 -15.05 12.13
C ASP A 183 4.07 -16.05 11.65
N TYR A 184 4.08 -16.35 10.35
CA TYR A 184 3.49 -17.58 9.82
C TYR A 184 4.46 -18.73 10.03
N LEU A 185 4.02 -19.79 10.71
CA LEU A 185 4.85 -20.94 11.06
C LEU A 185 4.57 -22.13 10.15
N VAL A 186 5.63 -22.78 9.67
CA VAL A 186 5.56 -23.98 8.82
C VAL A 186 6.20 -25.13 9.55
N PRO A 187 5.47 -26.20 9.92
CA PRO A 187 6.01 -27.33 10.66
C PRO A 187 7.00 -28.15 9.82
N SER A 188 8.05 -28.66 10.46
CA SER A 188 9.08 -29.47 9.81
C SER A 188 8.81 -30.97 9.97
N ARG A 189 8.56 -31.66 8.87
CA ARG A 189 8.44 -33.15 8.89
C ARG A 189 9.73 -33.85 9.28
N LYS A 190 10.90 -33.29 8.90
CA LYS A 190 12.22 -33.88 9.21
C LYS A 190 12.68 -33.65 10.64
N HIS A 191 12.12 -32.64 11.31
CA HIS A 191 12.48 -32.28 12.68
C HIS A 191 11.20 -32.10 13.49
N PRO A 192 10.59 -33.19 14.00
CA PRO A 192 9.34 -33.12 14.75
C PRO A 192 9.40 -32.13 15.91
N GLY A 193 8.35 -31.32 16.08
CA GLY A 193 8.26 -30.27 17.09
C GLY A 193 9.04 -28.99 16.76
N LYS A 194 9.69 -28.92 15.60
CA LYS A 194 10.35 -27.71 15.10
C LYS A 194 9.60 -27.11 13.91
N PHE A 195 9.65 -25.79 13.80
CA PHE A 195 8.98 -25.01 12.76
C PHE A 195 9.98 -24.14 12.02
N TYR A 196 9.74 -23.95 10.74
CA TYR A 196 10.24 -22.80 10.00
C TYR A 196 9.27 -21.65 10.18
N ALA A 197 9.73 -20.42 10.00
CA ALA A 197 8.89 -19.25 9.83
C ALA A 197 8.99 -18.74 8.39
N LEU A 198 7.91 -18.12 7.89
CA LEU A 198 7.98 -17.31 6.68
C LEU A 198 8.56 -15.94 7.04
N PRO A 199 9.41 -15.32 6.18
CA PRO A 199 10.13 -14.10 6.54
C PRO A 199 9.20 -12.90 6.58
N GLN A 200 9.25 -12.13 7.67
CA GLN A 200 8.56 -10.83 7.77
C GLN A 200 9.16 -9.79 6.81
N ALA A 201 10.45 -9.86 6.61
CA ALA A 201 11.29 -9.17 5.63
C ALA A 201 12.65 -9.89 5.59
N PRO A 202 13.47 -9.74 4.53
CA PRO A 202 14.80 -10.36 4.46
C PRO A 202 15.87 -9.57 5.26
N GLN A 203 15.50 -8.93 6.38
CA GLN A 203 16.33 -7.97 7.12
C GLN A 203 17.68 -8.54 7.54
N GLN A 204 17.71 -9.72 8.15
CA GLN A 204 18.97 -10.32 8.57
C GLN A 204 19.82 -10.77 7.38
N PHE A 205 19.19 -11.32 6.35
CA PHE A 205 19.91 -11.80 5.16
C PHE A 205 20.59 -10.67 4.39
N LYS A 206 19.92 -9.53 4.20
CA LYS A 206 20.52 -8.40 3.48
C LYS A 206 21.72 -7.81 4.23
N GLN A 207 21.65 -7.72 5.56
CA GLN A 207 22.79 -7.29 6.37
C GLN A 207 23.94 -8.32 6.35
N LEU A 208 23.63 -9.61 6.36
CA LEU A 208 24.63 -10.67 6.17
C LEU A 208 25.28 -10.64 4.79
N LEU A 209 24.54 -10.24 3.74
CA LEU A 209 25.14 -10.02 2.42
C LEU A 209 26.17 -8.89 2.43
N MET A 210 25.88 -7.78 3.14
CA MET A 210 26.86 -6.69 3.31
C MET A 210 28.11 -7.18 4.09
N ALA A 211 27.91 -7.93 5.17
CA ALA A 211 29.01 -8.56 5.90
C ALA A 211 29.75 -9.64 5.09
N SER A 212 29.14 -10.18 4.04
CA SER A 212 29.76 -11.13 3.11
C SER A 212 30.54 -10.47 1.97
N GLY A 213 30.60 -9.13 1.93
CA GLY A 213 31.37 -8.38 0.93
C GLY A 213 30.60 -8.06 -0.36
N PHE A 214 29.26 -8.19 -0.36
CA PHE A 214 28.44 -7.63 -1.43
C PHE A 214 28.26 -6.12 -1.21
N ASP A 215 28.35 -5.35 -2.29
CA ASP A 215 28.34 -3.90 -2.22
C ASP A 215 26.92 -3.31 -2.31
N LYS A 216 26.09 -3.82 -3.23
CA LYS A 216 24.73 -3.36 -3.49
C LYS A 216 23.82 -4.56 -3.77
N TYR A 217 22.80 -4.71 -2.96
CA TYR A 217 21.81 -5.78 -3.04
C TYR A 217 20.41 -5.20 -3.22
N PHE A 218 19.59 -5.88 -4.02
CA PHE A 218 18.15 -5.74 -3.97
C PHE A 218 17.44 -7.05 -4.30
N GLN A 219 16.15 -7.13 -3.97
CA GLN A 219 15.20 -8.09 -4.53
C GLN A 219 13.76 -7.54 -4.47
N ILE A 220 12.89 -8.07 -5.32
CA ILE A 220 11.44 -7.94 -5.14
C ILE A 220 11.04 -9.02 -4.13
N ALA A 221 11.11 -8.68 -2.85
CA ALA A 221 11.03 -9.63 -1.74
C ALA A 221 9.58 -9.96 -1.37
N PRO A 222 9.17 -11.22 -1.36
CA PRO A 222 7.94 -11.64 -0.70
C PRO A 222 8.12 -11.54 0.83
N CYS A 223 7.20 -10.85 1.49
CA CYS A 223 7.16 -10.66 2.93
C CYS A 223 5.85 -11.19 3.48
N PHE A 224 5.88 -11.76 4.68
CA PHE A 224 4.74 -12.43 5.30
C PHE A 224 4.54 -11.91 6.71
N ARG A 225 3.36 -11.37 7.02
CA ARG A 225 3.02 -10.88 8.36
C ARG A 225 1.58 -11.27 8.68
N ASP A 226 1.38 -11.91 9.82
CA ASP A 226 0.05 -12.23 10.33
C ASP A 226 -0.50 -11.00 11.07
N GLU A 227 -1.04 -10.08 10.29
CA GLU A 227 -1.58 -8.80 10.74
C GLU A 227 -2.95 -8.52 10.11
N ASP A 228 -3.70 -7.62 10.75
CA ASP A 228 -5.01 -7.22 10.27
C ASP A 228 -4.93 -6.44 8.95
N ALA A 229 -5.87 -6.71 8.06
CA ALA A 229 -6.00 -6.03 6.78
C ALA A 229 -6.39 -4.55 6.95
N ARG A 230 -5.80 -3.70 6.09
CA ARG A 230 -6.19 -2.30 5.89
C ARG A 230 -6.32 -2.01 4.40
N GLY A 231 -6.74 -0.81 4.03
CA GLY A 231 -6.75 -0.40 2.62
C GLY A 231 -5.36 -0.50 1.97
N ASP A 232 -4.33 -0.08 2.69
CA ASP A 232 -2.92 -0.06 2.28
C ASP A 232 -2.09 -1.27 2.77
N ARG A 233 -2.74 -2.28 3.36
CA ARG A 233 -2.08 -3.47 3.93
C ARG A 233 -2.86 -4.74 3.61
N SER A 234 -2.19 -5.72 2.98
CA SER A 234 -2.70 -7.08 2.82
C SER A 234 -2.51 -7.88 4.11
N PRO A 235 -3.48 -8.69 4.53
CA PRO A 235 -3.22 -9.73 5.52
C PRO A 235 -2.37 -10.82 4.84
N GLY A 236 -1.33 -11.27 5.51
CA GLY A 236 -0.48 -12.35 5.01
C GLY A 236 0.68 -11.87 4.18
N GLU A 237 0.61 -11.99 2.85
CA GLU A 237 1.74 -11.69 1.96
C GLU A 237 1.66 -10.32 1.30
N PHE A 238 2.82 -9.71 1.10
CA PHE A 238 3.01 -8.48 0.32
C PHE A 238 4.43 -8.44 -0.25
N TYR A 239 4.72 -7.48 -1.14
CA TYR A 239 6.01 -7.41 -1.82
C TYR A 239 6.72 -6.08 -1.55
N GLN A 240 8.02 -6.16 -1.28
CA GLN A 240 8.89 -5.00 -1.11
C GLN A 240 9.99 -5.00 -2.17
N LEU A 241 10.35 -3.80 -2.63
CA LEU A 241 11.62 -3.56 -3.29
C LEU A 241 12.67 -3.43 -2.18
N ASP A 242 13.18 -4.55 -1.70
CA ASP A 242 14.15 -4.56 -0.60
C ASP A 242 15.56 -4.29 -1.11
N MET A 243 16.25 -3.31 -0.53
CA MET A 243 17.60 -2.95 -0.95
C MET A 243 18.52 -2.61 0.24
N GLU A 244 19.82 -2.87 0.05
CA GLU A 244 20.87 -2.58 1.03
C GLU A 244 22.17 -2.25 0.32
N MET A 245 22.95 -1.32 0.88
CA MET A 245 24.22 -0.83 0.35
C MET A 245 25.30 -0.87 1.44
N ALA A 246 26.46 -1.46 1.14
CA ALA A 246 27.65 -1.40 1.99
C ALA A 246 28.40 -0.08 1.77
N PHE A 247 29.13 0.36 2.80
CA PHE A 247 29.89 1.61 2.82
C PHE A 247 29.03 2.83 2.48
N ALA A 248 27.80 2.85 2.97
CA ALA A 248 26.78 3.85 2.67
C ALA A 248 26.14 4.39 3.95
N ASP A 249 25.69 5.63 3.90
CA ASP A 249 24.86 6.29 4.89
C ASP A 249 23.44 6.56 4.34
N GLN A 250 22.65 7.36 5.07
CA GLN A 250 21.29 7.67 4.66
C GLN A 250 21.21 8.48 3.36
N GLU A 251 22.16 9.40 3.13
CA GLU A 251 22.15 10.28 1.96
C GLU A 251 22.43 9.49 0.67
N ASP A 252 23.26 8.44 0.76
CA ASP A 252 23.50 7.53 -0.36
C ASP A 252 22.24 6.76 -0.75
N VAL A 253 21.46 6.31 0.25
CA VAL A 253 20.17 5.63 0.01
C VAL A 253 19.14 6.60 -0.57
N PHE A 254 19.09 7.84 -0.05
CA PHE A 254 18.18 8.88 -0.53
C PHE A 254 18.46 9.20 -1.99
N ALA A 255 19.74 9.42 -2.35
CA ALA A 255 20.14 9.73 -3.72
C ALA A 255 19.70 8.65 -4.72
N VAL A 256 19.80 7.37 -4.36
CA VAL A 256 19.33 6.27 -5.23
C VAL A 256 17.81 6.34 -5.45
N LEU A 257 17.01 6.51 -4.39
CA LEU A 257 15.55 6.51 -4.54
C LEU A 257 15.03 7.79 -5.20
N GLU A 258 15.68 8.92 -4.96
CA GLU A 258 15.38 10.21 -5.60
C GLU A 258 15.67 10.21 -7.10
N ASP A 259 16.60 9.36 -7.56
CA ASP A 259 16.87 9.15 -8.99
C ASP A 259 15.94 8.08 -9.60
N VAL A 260 15.56 7.06 -8.85
CA VAL A 260 14.76 5.92 -9.33
C VAL A 260 13.25 6.21 -9.36
N LEU A 261 12.68 6.76 -8.27
CA LEU A 261 11.22 6.81 -8.13
C LEU A 261 10.55 7.92 -8.96
N PRO A 262 11.04 9.17 -9.01
CA PRO A 262 10.36 10.23 -9.76
C PRO A 262 10.11 9.91 -11.23
N PRO A 263 11.07 9.37 -12.01
CA PRO A 263 10.82 8.98 -13.39
C PRO A 263 9.75 7.88 -13.54
N ILE A 264 9.70 6.92 -12.60
CA ILE A 264 8.70 5.84 -12.60
C ILE A 264 7.32 6.42 -12.30
N PHE A 265 7.20 7.31 -11.31
CA PHE A 265 5.94 7.98 -11.00
C PHE A 265 5.47 8.90 -12.13
N ALA A 266 6.38 9.60 -12.79
CA ALA A 266 6.06 10.43 -13.95
C ALA A 266 5.61 9.61 -15.17
N GLN A 267 6.19 8.41 -15.36
CA GLN A 267 5.86 7.55 -16.51
C GLN A 267 4.56 6.77 -16.32
N TYR A 268 4.29 6.28 -15.13
CA TYR A 268 3.20 5.33 -14.85
C TYR A 268 2.06 5.90 -14.02
N GLY A 269 2.27 7.04 -13.38
CA GLY A 269 1.25 7.71 -12.56
C GLY A 269 0.34 8.62 -13.38
N THR A 270 -0.76 9.02 -12.76
CA THR A 270 -1.75 9.93 -13.33
C THR A 270 -1.47 11.40 -13.02
N TYR A 271 -0.63 11.67 -12.01
CA TYR A 271 -0.33 13.02 -11.51
C TYR A 271 1.10 13.43 -11.83
N THR A 272 1.39 14.71 -11.70
CA THR A 272 2.75 15.24 -11.84
C THR A 272 3.56 15.03 -10.58
N VAL A 273 4.86 14.75 -10.71
CA VAL A 273 5.79 14.73 -9.57
C VAL A 273 6.17 16.17 -9.28
N ALA A 274 5.78 16.68 -8.11
CA ALA A 274 5.99 18.07 -7.73
C ALA A 274 7.24 18.29 -6.87
N SER A 275 7.71 17.25 -6.17
CA SER A 275 8.90 17.32 -5.32
C SER A 275 10.17 17.21 -6.15
N PRO A 276 11.02 18.24 -6.21
CA PRO A 276 12.33 18.13 -6.82
C PRO A 276 13.28 17.34 -5.91
N ALA A 277 14.23 16.61 -6.50
CA ALA A 277 15.36 16.08 -5.76
C ALA A 277 16.36 17.20 -5.42
N PRO A 278 16.97 17.21 -4.22
CA PRO A 278 16.72 16.30 -3.10
C PRO A 278 15.35 16.56 -2.45
N PHE A 279 14.68 15.49 -2.01
CA PHE A 279 13.39 15.63 -1.35
C PHE A 279 13.53 16.33 0.00
N ARG A 280 12.45 16.97 0.45
CA ARG A 280 12.43 17.66 1.73
C ARG A 280 12.63 16.69 2.89
N HIS A 281 13.61 16.96 3.77
CA HIS A 281 13.81 16.24 5.03
C HIS A 281 12.98 16.91 6.13
N ILE A 282 12.25 16.11 6.88
CA ILE A 282 11.39 16.52 7.97
C ILE A 282 11.72 15.61 9.16
N SER A 283 12.18 16.17 10.28
CA SER A 283 12.39 15.33 11.46
C SER A 283 11.06 14.78 11.99
N TYR A 284 11.07 13.57 12.53
CA TYR A 284 9.90 12.93 13.14
C TYR A 284 9.19 13.89 14.12
N ARG A 285 9.96 14.54 14.99
CA ARG A 285 9.41 15.48 15.98
C ARG A 285 8.68 16.65 15.31
N TYR A 286 9.25 17.22 14.25
CA TYR A 286 8.61 18.30 13.50
C TYR A 286 7.35 17.80 12.77
N ALA A 287 7.40 16.60 12.19
CA ALA A 287 6.26 16.01 11.50
C ALA A 287 5.08 15.82 12.47
N MET A 288 5.33 15.26 13.65
CA MET A 288 4.30 15.09 14.68
C MET A 288 3.77 16.43 15.19
N ASP A 289 4.62 17.44 15.32
CA ASP A 289 4.23 18.74 15.86
C ASP A 289 3.44 19.59 14.85
N LYS A 290 3.85 19.58 13.58
CA LYS A 290 3.27 20.42 12.52
C LYS A 290 2.20 19.75 11.67
N TYR A 291 2.23 18.43 11.57
CA TYR A 291 1.29 17.68 10.73
C TYR A 291 0.47 16.65 11.53
N GLY A 292 0.87 16.36 12.78
CA GLY A 292 0.23 15.36 13.62
C GLY A 292 0.37 13.93 13.09
N SER A 293 1.38 13.68 12.26
CA SER A 293 1.62 12.39 11.62
C SER A 293 3.07 12.25 11.19
N ASP A 294 3.62 11.06 11.33
CA ASP A 294 4.91 10.62 10.77
C ASP A 294 4.85 10.35 9.25
N LYS A 295 3.67 10.45 8.65
CA LYS A 295 3.45 10.31 7.20
C LYS A 295 2.52 11.42 6.70
N PRO A 296 3.00 12.69 6.69
CA PRO A 296 2.18 13.82 6.33
C PRO A 296 1.81 13.84 4.84
N ASP A 297 0.57 14.15 4.52
CA ASP A 297 0.18 14.51 3.17
C ASP A 297 0.54 15.98 2.92
N LEU A 298 1.65 16.22 2.21
CA LEU A 298 2.15 17.56 1.92
C LEU A 298 1.38 18.28 0.81
N ARG A 299 0.42 17.62 0.16
CA ARG A 299 -0.54 18.27 -0.75
C ARG A 299 -1.51 19.18 -0.01
N ILE A 300 -1.67 18.96 1.32
CA ILE A 300 -2.48 19.77 2.21
C ILE A 300 -1.60 20.87 2.80
N ASP A 301 -1.96 22.13 2.59
CA ASP A 301 -1.20 23.30 3.07
C ASP A 301 -1.50 23.68 4.53
N LEU A 302 -2.51 23.03 5.17
CA LEU A 302 -2.84 23.23 6.57
C LEU A 302 -1.74 22.69 7.50
N THR A 303 -1.54 23.37 8.63
CA THR A 303 -0.62 22.92 9.69
C THR A 303 -1.31 22.87 11.04
N VAL A 304 -0.74 22.07 11.95
CA VAL A 304 -1.13 21.98 13.35
C VAL A 304 -0.38 23.03 14.15
N THR A 305 -1.08 23.72 15.03
CA THR A 305 -0.55 24.74 15.94
C THR A 305 -0.80 24.32 17.38
N ASP A 306 0.18 24.52 18.27
CA ASP A 306 -0.02 24.33 19.70
C ASP A 306 -0.89 25.46 20.26
N ALA A 307 -2.01 25.11 20.84
CA ALA A 307 -2.99 26.02 21.43
C ALA A 307 -3.08 25.84 22.96
N THR A 308 -2.17 25.06 23.56
CA THR A 308 -2.22 24.70 24.99
C THR A 308 -2.17 25.92 25.89
N GLU A 309 -1.25 26.85 25.64
CA GLU A 309 -1.11 28.07 26.42
C GLU A 309 -2.35 28.98 26.26
N ALA A 310 -2.89 29.11 25.04
CA ALA A 310 -4.01 29.99 24.74
C ALA A 310 -5.36 29.45 25.23
N LEU A 311 -5.56 28.14 25.26
CA LEU A 311 -6.85 27.50 25.50
C LEU A 311 -6.91 26.58 26.72
N GLY A 312 -5.78 26.17 27.29
CA GLY A 312 -5.74 25.22 28.40
C GLY A 312 -6.47 25.71 29.66
N ALA A 313 -6.56 27.02 29.86
CA ALA A 313 -7.22 27.65 31.00
C ALA A 313 -8.58 28.28 30.65
N CYS A 314 -9.20 27.94 29.51
CA CYS A 314 -10.48 28.54 29.08
C CYS A 314 -11.71 28.03 29.86
N GLY A 315 -11.55 27.14 30.83
CA GLY A 315 -12.63 26.54 31.62
C GLY A 315 -13.41 25.45 30.89
N PHE A 316 -12.90 24.95 29.79
CA PHE A 316 -13.45 23.79 29.11
C PHE A 316 -12.74 22.51 29.59
N GLY A 317 -13.45 21.71 30.42
CA GLY A 317 -12.86 20.58 31.12
C GLY A 317 -11.95 19.65 30.31
N PRO A 318 -12.28 19.27 29.06
CA PRO A 318 -11.38 18.45 28.23
C PRO A 318 -10.00 19.08 27.93
N PHE A 319 -9.82 20.39 28.10
CA PHE A 319 -8.54 21.07 27.86
C PHE A 319 -7.69 21.22 29.11
N GLU A 320 -8.31 21.11 30.30
CA GLU A 320 -7.62 21.32 31.57
C GLU A 320 -6.54 20.23 31.80
N GLY A 321 -5.28 20.65 31.92
CA GLY A 321 -4.15 19.75 32.14
C GLY A 321 -3.75 18.90 30.92
N ASN A 322 -4.33 19.15 29.76
CA ASN A 322 -4.05 18.45 28.51
C ASN A 322 -3.33 19.35 27.49
N THR A 323 -2.61 18.74 26.58
CA THR A 323 -2.11 19.41 25.37
C THR A 323 -3.29 19.69 24.45
N VAL A 324 -3.41 20.92 23.94
CA VAL A 324 -4.42 21.33 23.00
C VAL A 324 -3.78 21.66 21.65
N LYS A 325 -4.23 21.03 20.58
CA LYS A 325 -3.75 21.28 19.22
C LYS A 325 -4.87 21.87 18.38
N ALA A 326 -4.52 22.82 17.51
CA ALA A 326 -5.44 23.54 16.64
C ALA A 326 -5.08 23.38 15.17
N VAL A 327 -6.10 23.30 14.31
CA VAL A 327 -5.98 23.44 12.85
C VAL A 327 -6.89 24.57 12.42
N VAL A 328 -6.29 25.62 11.85
CA VAL A 328 -7.00 26.81 11.37
C VAL A 328 -7.23 26.67 9.87
N VAL A 329 -8.47 26.91 9.43
CA VAL A 329 -8.88 26.77 8.02
C VAL A 329 -9.60 28.01 7.56
N THR A 330 -9.11 28.63 6.51
CA THR A 330 -9.78 29.75 5.83
C THR A 330 -10.75 29.21 4.78
N GLY A 331 -11.84 29.92 4.50
CA GLY A 331 -12.80 29.53 3.47
C GLY A 331 -13.58 28.24 3.75
N PHE A 332 -13.70 27.84 5.02
CA PHE A 332 -14.46 26.64 5.40
C PHE A 332 -15.97 26.89 5.40
N GLU A 333 -16.69 26.31 4.44
CA GLU A 333 -18.15 26.48 4.27
C GLU A 333 -18.99 25.31 4.82
N GLY A 334 -18.43 24.43 5.62
CA GLY A 334 -19.12 23.25 6.17
C GLY A 334 -20.33 23.61 7.02
N THR A 335 -21.44 22.90 6.80
CA THR A 335 -22.65 22.97 7.64
C THR A 335 -22.41 22.31 9.00
N ARG A 336 -23.25 22.64 9.99
CA ARG A 336 -23.18 22.02 11.33
C ARG A 336 -23.16 20.50 11.27
N LYS A 337 -24.05 19.89 10.45
CA LYS A 337 -24.11 18.43 10.28
C LYS A 337 -22.81 17.84 9.72
N GLN A 338 -22.17 18.53 8.78
CA GLN A 338 -20.90 18.10 8.21
C GLN A 338 -19.76 18.20 9.23
N ILE A 339 -19.75 19.27 10.05
CA ILE A 339 -18.77 19.43 11.13
C ILE A 339 -18.94 18.33 12.19
N ASP A 340 -20.19 18.07 12.63
CA ASP A 340 -20.47 17.04 13.62
C ASP A 340 -20.04 15.65 13.11
N LYS A 341 -20.25 15.36 11.81
CA LYS A 341 -19.73 14.14 11.17
C LYS A 341 -18.21 14.11 11.15
N LEU A 342 -17.56 15.20 10.75
CA LEU A 342 -16.10 15.30 10.72
C LEU A 342 -15.50 15.04 12.11
N CYS A 343 -16.05 15.64 13.16
CA CYS A 343 -15.61 15.40 14.53
C CYS A 343 -15.80 13.94 14.97
N ALA A 344 -16.93 13.31 14.61
CA ALA A 344 -17.17 11.90 14.87
C ALA A 344 -16.17 11.00 14.13
N ASP A 345 -15.87 11.30 12.86
CA ASP A 345 -14.89 10.56 12.06
C ASP A 345 -13.48 10.68 12.64
N VAL A 346 -13.12 11.82 13.24
CA VAL A 346 -11.84 12.00 13.97
C VAL A 346 -11.82 11.11 15.21
N GLU A 347 -12.87 11.12 16.03
CA GLU A 347 -12.97 10.29 17.24
C GLU A 347 -12.84 8.79 16.90
N VAL A 348 -13.53 8.33 15.86
CA VAL A 348 -13.46 6.91 15.40
C VAL A 348 -12.03 6.52 14.97
N GLN A 349 -11.30 7.43 14.31
CA GLN A 349 -9.97 7.11 13.78
C GLN A 349 -8.82 7.30 14.78
N SER A 350 -8.96 8.25 15.70
CA SER A 350 -7.89 8.61 16.65
C SER A 350 -8.12 8.17 18.09
N GLY A 351 -9.36 7.82 18.44
CA GLY A 351 -9.79 7.59 19.82
C GLY A 351 -10.02 8.87 20.63
N GLU A 352 -9.69 10.05 20.08
CA GLU A 352 -9.80 11.34 20.76
C GLU A 352 -10.87 12.23 20.13
N LYS A 353 -11.59 12.98 20.96
CA LYS A 353 -12.63 13.89 20.48
C LYS A 353 -12.07 15.13 19.80
N ALA A 354 -12.71 15.55 18.72
CA ALA A 354 -12.47 16.83 18.10
C ALA A 354 -13.52 17.87 18.54
N TYR A 355 -13.07 19.10 18.67
CA TYR A 355 -13.88 20.26 19.04
C TYR A 355 -13.67 21.36 18.01
N TRP A 356 -14.51 22.40 18.05
CA TRP A 356 -14.39 23.48 17.06
C TRP A 356 -15.04 24.77 17.54
N PHE A 357 -14.63 25.88 16.88
CA PHE A 357 -15.32 27.16 16.87
C PHE A 357 -15.05 27.87 15.53
N ARG A 358 -15.74 28.97 15.28
CA ARG A 358 -15.46 29.87 14.16
C ARG A 358 -15.14 31.25 14.68
N TYR A 359 -14.24 31.94 14.02
CA TYR A 359 -14.04 33.38 14.14
C TYR A 359 -14.71 34.02 12.93
N ASP A 360 -15.93 34.60 13.14
CA ASP A 360 -16.81 35.03 12.08
C ASP A 360 -16.38 36.36 11.43
N GLU A 361 -17.10 36.78 10.38
CA GLU A 361 -16.84 38.03 9.64
C GLU A 361 -17.01 39.28 10.52
N ASN A 362 -17.82 39.21 11.59
CA ASN A 362 -18.03 40.28 12.54
C ASN A 362 -16.89 40.36 13.56
N GLY A 363 -15.98 39.37 13.61
CA GLY A 363 -14.92 39.29 14.59
C GLY A 363 -15.39 38.71 15.94
N GLU A 364 -16.38 37.81 15.92
CA GLU A 364 -16.87 37.13 17.10
C GLU A 364 -16.57 35.63 17.07
N ILE A 365 -16.35 35.03 18.23
CA ILE A 365 -16.17 33.57 18.34
C ILE A 365 -17.56 32.92 18.46
N VAL A 366 -17.91 32.08 17.51
CA VAL A 366 -19.24 31.47 17.41
C VAL A 366 -19.19 29.95 17.18
N GLY A 367 -20.24 29.26 17.60
CA GLY A 367 -20.40 27.81 17.38
C GLY A 367 -19.56 26.93 18.31
N GLY A 368 -19.79 25.64 18.32
CA GLY A 368 -19.03 24.64 19.08
C GLY A 368 -18.82 25.00 20.56
N ILE A 369 -17.54 25.19 20.91
CA ILE A 369 -17.09 25.55 22.27
C ILE A 369 -16.97 27.08 22.49
N ALA A 370 -17.53 27.88 21.60
CA ALA A 370 -17.42 29.36 21.61
C ALA A 370 -17.65 30.01 22.97
N LYS A 371 -18.59 29.52 23.76
CA LYS A 371 -18.89 30.07 25.10
C LYS A 371 -17.69 30.08 26.05
N PHE A 372 -16.77 29.14 25.89
CA PHE A 372 -15.55 29.04 26.70
C PHE A 372 -14.42 29.88 26.12
N VAL A 373 -14.37 30.05 24.79
CA VAL A 373 -13.31 30.73 24.06
C VAL A 373 -13.54 32.23 23.96
N GLN A 374 -14.81 32.67 23.85
CA GLN A 374 -15.20 34.08 23.70
C GLN A 374 -14.61 35.02 24.78
N PRO A 375 -14.56 34.63 26.08
CA PRO A 375 -13.95 35.48 27.11
C PRO A 375 -12.45 35.76 26.89
N MET A 376 -11.75 34.89 26.12
CA MET A 376 -10.34 34.96 25.85
C MET A 376 -10.03 35.32 24.38
N LYS A 377 -11.04 35.81 23.65
CA LYS A 377 -11.02 36.04 22.20
C LYS A 377 -9.70 36.68 21.72
N ASP A 378 -9.35 37.85 22.26
CA ASP A 378 -8.20 38.62 21.78
C ASP A 378 -6.87 37.85 21.92
N ALA A 379 -6.70 37.14 23.03
CA ALA A 379 -5.53 36.29 23.26
C ALA A 379 -5.48 35.11 22.30
N VAL A 380 -6.62 34.45 22.08
CA VAL A 380 -6.71 33.30 21.15
C VAL A 380 -6.52 33.72 19.72
N VAL A 381 -7.12 34.85 19.29
CA VAL A 381 -6.93 35.41 17.95
C VAL A 381 -5.47 35.72 17.69
N ALA A 382 -4.78 36.35 18.65
CA ALA A 382 -3.37 36.66 18.53
C ALA A 382 -2.47 35.40 18.51
N ALA A 383 -2.72 34.45 19.42
CA ALA A 383 -1.92 33.24 19.56
C ALA A 383 -2.04 32.31 18.33
N LEU A 384 -3.23 32.19 17.74
CA LEU A 384 -3.49 31.34 16.60
C LEU A 384 -3.42 32.08 15.25
N GLY A 385 -3.19 33.40 15.26
CA GLY A 385 -3.14 34.21 14.05
C GLY A 385 -4.45 34.18 13.25
N LEU A 386 -5.60 34.24 13.96
CA LEU A 386 -6.90 34.06 13.32
C LEU A 386 -7.28 35.25 12.43
N GLU A 387 -7.70 34.96 11.23
CA GLU A 387 -8.35 35.91 10.33
C GLU A 387 -9.88 35.76 10.40
N LYS A 388 -10.61 36.85 10.12
CA LYS A 388 -12.08 36.80 10.10
C LYS A 388 -12.58 35.82 9.05
N GLY A 389 -13.64 35.09 9.39
CA GLY A 389 -14.21 34.05 8.53
C GLY A 389 -13.54 32.67 8.63
N CYS A 390 -12.53 32.47 9.52
CA CYS A 390 -11.89 31.19 9.64
C CYS A 390 -12.65 30.21 10.55
N PHE A 391 -12.40 28.94 10.31
CA PHE A 391 -12.80 27.80 11.14
C PHE A 391 -11.59 27.29 11.92
N VAL A 392 -11.78 26.93 13.17
CA VAL A 392 -10.75 26.35 14.03
C VAL A 392 -11.22 25.00 14.52
N GLY A 393 -10.55 23.94 14.08
CA GLY A 393 -10.69 22.60 14.61
C GLY A 393 -9.66 22.35 15.72
N LEU A 394 -10.06 21.63 16.78
CA LEU A 394 -9.28 21.44 18.00
C LEU A 394 -9.29 19.99 18.43
N THR A 395 -8.18 19.53 18.99
CA THR A 395 -8.05 18.23 19.67
C THR A 395 -7.33 18.41 20.99
N ALA A 396 -7.58 17.54 21.96
CA ALA A 396 -6.93 17.63 23.27
C ALA A 396 -6.70 16.24 23.87
N GLY A 397 -5.63 16.09 24.64
CA GLY A 397 -5.25 14.86 25.31
C GLY A 397 -3.79 14.87 25.75
N LYS A 398 -3.23 13.70 26.06
CA LYS A 398 -1.78 13.55 26.19
C LYS A 398 -1.10 13.96 24.88
N LEU A 399 0.15 14.46 24.94
CA LEU A 399 0.85 15.06 23.80
C LEU A 399 0.71 14.24 22.51
N LEU A 400 1.11 12.97 22.54
CA LEU A 400 1.09 12.11 21.35
C LEU A 400 -0.35 11.85 20.84
N ALA A 401 -1.30 11.63 21.73
CA ALA A 401 -2.71 11.41 21.37
C ALA A 401 -3.32 12.68 20.75
N ALA A 402 -3.08 13.86 21.35
CA ALA A 402 -3.53 15.14 20.81
C ALA A 402 -2.92 15.45 19.43
N GLN A 403 -1.64 15.13 19.21
CA GLN A 403 -0.96 15.28 17.92
C GLN A 403 -1.56 14.35 16.87
N LYS A 404 -1.68 13.05 17.14
CA LYS A 404 -2.28 12.07 16.21
C LYS A 404 -3.72 12.45 15.83
N ALA A 405 -4.53 12.86 16.80
CA ALA A 405 -5.90 13.34 16.55
C ALA A 405 -5.91 14.60 15.68
N ALA A 406 -4.99 15.55 15.93
CA ALA A 406 -4.86 16.75 15.12
C ALA A 406 -4.42 16.42 13.67
N GLY A 407 -3.60 15.41 13.46
CA GLY A 407 -3.22 14.90 12.14
C GLY A 407 -4.41 14.34 11.36
N VAL A 408 -5.25 13.54 12.02
CA VAL A 408 -6.50 13.05 11.43
C VAL A 408 -7.43 14.22 11.10
N LEU A 409 -7.60 15.16 12.02
CA LEU A 409 -8.42 16.37 11.82
C LEU A 409 -7.90 17.20 10.64
N ARG A 410 -6.59 17.43 10.56
CA ARG A 410 -5.93 18.14 9.46
C ARG A 410 -6.22 17.48 8.11
N SER A 411 -6.07 16.16 8.02
CA SER A 411 -6.32 15.41 6.80
C SER A 411 -7.78 15.49 6.36
N LYS A 412 -8.71 15.37 7.30
CA LYS A 412 -10.16 15.50 7.04
C LYS A 412 -10.53 16.91 6.57
N LEU A 413 -9.98 17.94 7.21
CA LEU A 413 -10.21 19.34 6.83
C LEU A 413 -9.61 19.64 5.44
N GLY A 414 -8.42 19.19 5.15
CA GLY A 414 -7.80 19.33 3.82
C GLY A 414 -8.61 18.65 2.72
N ALA A 415 -9.07 17.42 2.96
CA ALA A 415 -9.92 16.70 2.01
C ALA A 415 -11.29 17.37 1.79
N PHE A 416 -11.83 18.01 2.84
CA PHE A 416 -13.11 18.75 2.79
C PHE A 416 -12.99 20.09 2.06
N CYS A 417 -11.85 20.77 2.17
CA CYS A 417 -11.60 22.10 1.61
C CYS A 417 -10.71 22.03 0.36
N PRO A 418 -11.28 22.01 -0.86
CA PRO A 418 -10.48 21.86 -2.10
C PRO A 418 -9.37 22.90 -2.27
N ASN A 419 -9.54 24.11 -1.71
CA ASN A 419 -8.55 25.18 -1.79
C ASN A 419 -7.29 24.91 -0.96
N HIS A 420 -7.33 23.95 -0.03
CA HIS A 420 -6.25 23.57 0.86
C HIS A 420 -5.59 22.24 0.48
N MET A 421 -5.94 21.65 -0.67
CA MET A 421 -5.40 20.38 -1.12
C MET A 421 -5.26 20.34 -2.64
N ASP A 422 -4.03 20.22 -3.12
CA ASP A 422 -3.75 19.97 -4.55
C ASP A 422 -3.69 18.45 -4.80
N LYS A 423 -4.75 17.89 -5.37
CA LYS A 423 -4.91 16.46 -5.59
C LYS A 423 -4.14 15.89 -6.77
N GLU A 424 -3.69 16.75 -7.71
CA GLU A 424 -3.14 16.32 -9.00
C GLU A 424 -1.61 16.25 -9.01
N ARG A 425 -1.00 15.97 -7.86
CA ARG A 425 0.46 15.84 -7.75
C ARG A 425 0.89 14.71 -6.81
N TYR A 426 2.11 14.22 -7.04
CA TYR A 426 2.86 13.40 -6.11
C TYR A 426 3.84 14.30 -5.36
N GLU A 427 3.78 14.28 -4.04
CA GLU A 427 4.62 15.08 -3.16
C GLU A 427 5.38 14.15 -2.24
N PHE A 428 6.71 14.02 -2.46
CA PHE A 428 7.60 13.18 -1.67
C PHE A 428 8.25 13.98 -0.54
N CYS A 429 8.52 13.30 0.57
CA CYS A 429 9.40 13.79 1.61
C CYS A 429 10.05 12.64 2.37
N TRP A 430 11.18 12.93 3.00
CA TRP A 430 11.81 12.06 3.97
C TRP A 430 11.39 12.47 5.37
N ILE A 431 10.98 11.50 6.17
CA ILE A 431 10.86 11.66 7.62
C ILE A 431 12.09 11.02 8.23
N VAL A 432 12.83 11.77 9.03
CA VAL A 432 14.14 11.39 9.58
C VAL A 432 14.18 11.56 11.10
N ASP A 433 15.25 11.08 11.74
CA ASP A 433 15.50 11.23 13.19
C ASP A 433 14.36 10.66 14.05
N PHE A 434 13.92 9.44 13.74
CA PHE A 434 12.95 8.74 14.56
C PHE A 434 13.48 8.49 15.98
N PRO A 435 12.63 8.50 17.03
CA PRO A 435 13.03 8.06 18.34
C PRO A 435 13.47 6.59 18.29
N MET A 436 14.56 6.26 18.96
CA MET A 436 15.06 4.89 19.05
C MET A 436 14.23 4.05 20.02
N TYR A 437 13.74 4.68 21.07
CA TYR A 437 12.98 4.03 22.13
C TYR A 437 11.65 4.73 22.41
N GLU A 438 10.71 3.95 22.91
CA GLU A 438 9.41 4.41 23.40
C GLU A 438 8.99 3.65 24.65
N ILE A 439 7.93 4.10 25.31
CA ILE A 439 7.29 3.32 26.37
C ILE A 439 6.19 2.49 25.75
N GLY A 440 6.32 1.17 25.81
CA GLY A 440 5.31 0.25 25.30
C GLY A 440 3.95 0.48 25.97
N GLU A 441 2.90 0.58 25.15
CA GLU A 441 1.54 0.87 25.64
C GLU A 441 1.01 -0.23 26.59
N GLU A 442 1.32 -1.48 26.31
CA GLU A 442 0.87 -2.63 27.12
C GLU A 442 1.84 -2.93 28.27
N SER A 443 3.14 -2.89 28.01
CA SER A 443 4.15 -3.26 28.97
C SER A 443 4.46 -2.15 29.99
N GLY A 444 4.28 -0.89 29.61
CA GLY A 444 4.70 0.28 30.38
C GLY A 444 6.22 0.39 30.53
N LEU A 445 6.99 -0.37 29.76
CA LEU A 445 8.43 -0.47 29.83
C LEU A 445 9.09 0.17 28.61
N LEU A 446 10.38 0.48 28.71
CA LEU A 446 11.18 0.96 27.58
C LEU A 446 11.32 -0.16 26.54
N GLU A 447 10.97 0.14 25.28
CA GLU A 447 11.05 -0.76 24.14
C GLU A 447 11.65 -0.03 22.94
N PHE A 448 12.08 -0.75 21.90
CA PHE A 448 12.45 -0.14 20.64
C PHE A 448 11.21 0.40 19.93
N CYS A 449 11.30 1.65 19.43
CA CYS A 449 10.18 2.29 18.72
C CYS A 449 9.90 1.65 17.36
N HIS A 450 10.96 1.31 16.62
CA HIS A 450 10.92 0.72 15.28
C HIS A 450 11.95 -0.42 15.15
N ASN A 451 12.86 -0.30 14.17
CA ASN A 451 13.87 -1.32 13.91
C ASN A 451 15.00 -1.30 14.96
N PRO A 452 15.19 -2.38 15.74
CA PRO A 452 16.21 -2.46 16.76
C PRO A 452 17.66 -2.46 16.22
N PHE A 453 17.83 -2.71 14.90
CA PHE A 453 19.14 -2.76 14.25
C PHE A 453 19.57 -1.41 13.65
N SER A 454 18.93 -0.32 14.04
CA SER A 454 19.30 1.01 13.58
C SER A 454 20.45 1.58 14.37
N MET A 455 21.31 2.35 13.71
CA MET A 455 22.41 3.08 14.36
C MET A 455 21.85 4.26 15.16
N PRO A 456 22.13 4.35 16.48
CA PRO A 456 21.72 5.51 17.26
C PRO A 456 22.49 6.77 16.85
N ASN A 457 21.81 7.92 16.85
CA ASN A 457 22.46 9.21 16.73
C ASN A 457 23.35 9.45 17.97
N GLY A 458 24.66 9.60 17.75
CA GLY A 458 25.65 9.67 18.83
C GLY A 458 26.34 8.35 19.15
N GLY A 459 26.03 7.26 18.46
CA GLY A 459 26.73 5.97 18.52
C GLY A 459 26.77 5.35 19.92
N LEU A 460 27.87 4.68 20.24
CA LEU A 460 28.06 4.01 21.52
C LEU A 460 28.05 4.97 22.74
N GLU A 461 28.54 6.18 22.55
CA GLU A 461 28.70 7.16 23.66
C GLU A 461 27.33 7.56 24.23
N ILE A 462 26.34 7.84 23.38
CA ILE A 462 25.00 8.24 23.85
C ILE A 462 24.31 7.11 24.62
N LEU A 463 24.51 5.85 24.20
CA LEU A 463 23.95 4.68 24.88
C LEU A 463 24.59 4.49 26.27
N LYS A 464 25.90 4.62 26.37
CA LYS A 464 26.62 4.56 27.68
C LYS A 464 26.16 5.66 28.63
N LYS A 465 25.94 6.87 28.14
CA LYS A 465 25.38 7.97 28.94
C LYS A 465 23.95 7.67 29.40
N ALA A 466 23.15 7.07 28.54
CA ALA A 466 21.78 6.67 28.90
C ALA A 466 21.80 5.55 29.97
N ALA A 467 22.66 4.55 29.81
CA ALA A 467 22.86 3.50 30.81
C ALA A 467 23.34 4.03 32.18
N ALA A 468 24.15 5.09 32.15
CA ALA A 468 24.59 5.80 33.38
C ALA A 468 23.51 6.72 33.97
N GLY A 469 22.38 6.93 33.32
CA GLY A 469 21.32 7.85 33.76
C GLY A 469 21.62 9.33 33.50
N GLU A 470 22.61 9.64 32.67
CA GLU A 470 22.99 11.01 32.30
C GLU A 470 22.12 11.57 31.16
N VAL A 471 21.51 10.67 30.35
CA VAL A 471 20.65 11.01 29.23
C VAL A 471 19.36 10.18 29.34
N ASP A 472 18.22 10.81 29.07
CA ASP A 472 16.96 10.12 29.01
C ASP A 472 16.92 9.23 27.73
N PRO A 473 16.75 7.90 27.84
CA PRO A 473 16.66 7.03 26.68
C PRO A 473 15.60 7.46 25.65
N LEU A 474 14.47 8.06 26.08
CA LEU A 474 13.41 8.57 25.21
C LEU A 474 13.84 9.77 24.37
N SER A 475 14.96 10.41 24.70
CA SER A 475 15.53 11.52 23.91
C SER A 475 16.45 11.03 22.79
N ILE A 476 16.86 9.76 22.79
CA ILE A 476 17.75 9.19 21.79
C ILE A 476 17.00 8.98 20.49
N THR A 477 17.54 9.53 19.41
CA THR A 477 17.07 9.26 18.04
C THR A 477 18.00 8.28 17.34
N ALA A 478 17.52 7.67 16.27
CA ALA A 478 18.29 6.79 15.41
C ALA A 478 18.31 7.31 13.98
N PHE A 479 19.32 6.90 13.20
CA PHE A 479 19.34 7.09 11.74
C PHE A 479 18.31 6.20 11.05
N GLN A 480 17.06 6.37 11.43
CA GLN A 480 15.89 5.78 10.80
C GLN A 480 15.20 6.81 9.92
N TYR A 481 14.67 6.37 8.81
CA TYR A 481 14.02 7.24 7.84
C TYR A 481 12.90 6.54 7.09
N ASP A 482 11.83 7.29 6.84
CA ASP A 482 10.71 6.86 6.02
C ASP A 482 10.59 7.73 4.78
N LEU A 483 10.34 7.11 3.64
CA LEU A 483 9.91 7.80 2.43
C LEU A 483 8.40 7.88 2.41
N VAL A 484 7.87 9.09 2.38
CA VAL A 484 6.43 9.36 2.36
C VAL A 484 6.05 10.03 1.04
N CYS A 485 4.94 9.60 0.47
CA CYS A 485 4.30 10.26 -0.66
C CYS A 485 2.80 10.37 -0.42
N ASN A 486 2.26 11.58 -0.51
CA ASN A 486 0.81 11.84 -0.42
C ASN A 486 0.14 11.25 0.85
N GLY A 487 0.82 11.28 1.98
CA GLY A 487 0.29 10.74 3.23
C GLY A 487 0.43 9.22 3.38
N VAL A 488 1.08 8.56 2.44
CA VAL A 488 1.37 7.12 2.48
C VAL A 488 2.86 6.91 2.73
N GLU A 489 3.19 6.15 3.75
CA GLU A 489 4.53 5.61 3.97
C GLU A 489 4.84 4.59 2.89
N LEU A 490 5.63 4.99 1.91
CA LEU A 490 6.06 4.09 0.83
C LEU A 490 7.12 3.11 1.30
N SER A 491 7.98 3.55 2.22
CA SER A 491 9.15 2.79 2.63
C SER A 491 9.67 3.23 3.98
N SER A 492 10.24 2.27 4.71
CA SER A 492 11.02 2.51 5.92
C SER A 492 12.44 1.95 5.76
N GLY A 493 13.42 2.65 6.30
CA GLY A 493 14.83 2.29 6.22
C GLY A 493 15.65 2.77 7.40
N ALA A 494 16.92 2.39 7.42
CA ALA A 494 17.87 2.88 8.43
C ALA A 494 19.32 2.73 7.97
N VAL A 495 20.21 3.55 8.53
CA VAL A 495 21.61 3.17 8.67
C VAL A 495 21.69 2.09 9.73
N ARG A 496 22.36 0.98 9.42
CA ARG A 496 22.34 -0.20 10.29
C ARG A 496 23.44 -0.13 11.34
N ASN A 497 23.07 -0.61 12.51
CA ASN A 497 24.09 -0.93 13.50
C ASN A 497 24.88 -2.17 13.01
N HIS A 498 26.18 -2.02 12.86
CA HIS A 498 27.10 -3.06 12.40
C HIS A 498 28.20 -3.35 13.43
N ASP A 499 28.11 -2.72 14.60
CA ASP A 499 29.05 -2.89 15.71
C ASP A 499 28.39 -3.73 16.82
N PRO A 500 28.99 -4.90 17.20
CA PRO A 500 28.43 -5.75 18.23
C PRO A 500 28.37 -5.08 19.61
N GLU A 501 29.29 -4.16 19.96
CA GLU A 501 29.27 -3.43 21.23
C GLU A 501 28.07 -2.48 21.28
N ILE A 502 27.83 -1.70 20.21
CA ILE A 502 26.64 -0.84 20.10
C ILE A 502 25.35 -1.67 20.16
N MET A 503 25.33 -2.83 19.52
CA MET A 503 24.18 -3.73 19.55
C MET A 503 23.85 -4.18 20.97
N VAL A 504 24.84 -4.64 21.72
CA VAL A 504 24.67 -5.10 23.11
C VAL A 504 24.19 -3.95 24.01
N GLU A 505 24.83 -2.79 23.96
CA GLU A 505 24.44 -1.62 24.76
C GLU A 505 23.02 -1.14 24.45
N ALA A 506 22.62 -1.12 23.16
CA ALA A 506 21.27 -0.73 22.76
C ALA A 506 20.22 -1.68 23.32
N PHE A 507 20.48 -3.00 23.28
CA PHE A 507 19.57 -4.01 23.80
C PHE A 507 19.53 -4.06 25.34
N GLN A 508 20.62 -3.73 26.01
CA GLN A 508 20.66 -3.65 27.49
C GLN A 508 19.69 -2.61 28.03
N LEU A 509 19.52 -1.46 27.37
CA LEU A 509 18.54 -0.45 27.77
C LEU A 509 17.10 -0.99 27.79
N VAL A 510 16.79 -1.95 26.94
CA VAL A 510 15.48 -2.65 26.92
C VAL A 510 15.53 -4.00 27.66
N ARG A 511 16.48 -4.18 28.57
CA ARG A 511 16.64 -5.31 29.48
C ARG A 511 16.97 -6.66 28.79
N LEU A 512 17.55 -6.62 27.62
CA LEU A 512 18.08 -7.78 26.90
C LEU A 512 19.61 -7.75 26.96
N GLY A 513 20.20 -8.72 27.68
CA GLY A 513 21.66 -8.79 27.81
C GLY A 513 22.34 -9.38 26.56
N GLU A 514 23.68 -9.44 26.60
CA GLU A 514 24.49 -9.99 25.50
C GLU A 514 24.11 -11.42 25.16
N ASP A 515 23.81 -12.25 26.17
CA ASP A 515 23.39 -13.65 25.95
C ASP A 515 22.04 -13.74 25.25
N ASP A 516 21.11 -12.80 25.53
CA ASP A 516 19.82 -12.70 24.83
C ASP A 516 20.02 -12.31 23.37
N VAL A 517 20.91 -11.34 23.11
CA VAL A 517 21.26 -10.91 21.74
C VAL A 517 21.86 -12.07 20.96
N LYS A 518 22.82 -12.79 21.55
CA LYS A 518 23.44 -13.98 20.93
C LYS A 518 22.43 -15.10 20.67
N ALA A 519 21.47 -15.29 21.55
CA ALA A 519 20.46 -16.32 21.40
C ALA A 519 19.40 -15.97 20.33
N LYS A 520 18.99 -14.69 20.27
CA LYS A 520 17.96 -14.22 19.33
C LYS A 520 18.50 -13.96 17.93
N PHE A 521 19.75 -13.43 17.83
CA PHE A 521 20.36 -13.00 16.57
C PHE A 521 21.77 -13.59 16.36
N PRO A 522 21.95 -14.92 16.48
CA PRO A 522 23.29 -15.53 16.49
C PRO A 522 24.07 -15.25 15.21
N ALA A 523 23.42 -15.28 14.04
CA ALA A 523 24.08 -15.08 12.76
C ALA A 523 24.59 -13.65 12.61
N MET A 524 23.79 -12.65 12.96
CA MET A 524 24.15 -11.23 12.86
C MET A 524 25.25 -10.87 13.86
N TYR A 525 25.06 -11.22 15.14
CA TYR A 525 26.06 -10.98 16.17
C TYR A 525 27.42 -11.56 15.76
N ASN A 526 27.45 -12.84 15.36
CA ASN A 526 28.68 -13.49 14.91
C ASN A 526 29.29 -12.79 13.70
N ALA A 527 28.49 -12.46 12.66
CA ALA A 527 28.99 -11.81 11.44
C ALA A 527 29.64 -10.45 11.77
N PHE A 528 29.04 -9.66 12.66
CA PHE A 528 29.59 -8.37 13.05
C PHE A 528 30.93 -8.48 13.81
N THR A 529 31.14 -9.56 14.57
CA THR A 529 32.43 -9.80 15.22
C THR A 529 33.57 -10.09 14.24
N TYR A 530 33.28 -10.44 12.99
CA TYR A 530 34.28 -10.59 11.93
C TYR A 530 34.54 -9.31 11.12
N GLY A 531 33.92 -8.18 11.50
CA GLY A 531 34.13 -6.89 10.87
C GLY A 531 33.18 -6.62 9.71
N ALA A 532 31.94 -6.30 10.01
CA ALA A 532 30.98 -5.84 9.02
C ALA A 532 31.24 -4.38 8.61
N PRO A 533 31.05 -4.02 7.32
CA PRO A 533 31.15 -2.64 6.88
C PRO A 533 29.95 -1.81 7.41
N PRO A 534 30.07 -0.47 7.52
CA PRO A 534 28.90 0.38 7.64
C PRO A 534 27.98 0.15 6.45
N HIS A 535 26.67 0.04 6.69
CA HIS A 535 25.69 -0.23 5.64
C HIS A 535 24.33 0.39 5.96
N ALA A 536 23.58 0.68 4.91
CA ALA A 536 22.27 1.30 4.99
C ALA A 536 21.34 0.75 3.91
N GLY A 537 20.06 0.75 4.20
CA GLY A 537 19.08 0.26 3.25
C GLY A 537 17.65 0.65 3.57
N ILE A 538 16.76 0.29 2.67
CA ILE A 538 15.35 0.66 2.71
C ILE A 538 14.53 -0.41 1.97
N ALA A 539 13.22 -0.45 2.21
CA ALA A 539 12.35 -1.45 1.62
C ALA A 539 11.01 -0.87 1.13
N PRO A 540 10.98 -0.15 -0.02
CA PRO A 540 9.74 0.36 -0.60
C PRO A 540 8.70 -0.73 -0.86
N GLY A 541 7.47 -0.51 -0.36
CA GLY A 541 6.34 -1.40 -0.58
C GLY A 541 5.84 -1.32 -2.03
N VAL A 542 6.03 -2.38 -2.81
CA VAL A 542 5.60 -2.43 -4.22
C VAL A 542 4.09 -2.21 -4.34
N ASP A 543 3.32 -2.84 -3.47
CA ASP A 543 1.86 -2.76 -3.49
C ASP A 543 1.37 -1.33 -3.21
N ARG A 544 1.96 -0.63 -2.25
CA ARG A 544 1.63 0.77 -1.93
C ARG A 544 1.99 1.72 -3.08
N MET A 545 3.16 1.55 -3.70
CA MET A 545 3.56 2.35 -4.86
C MET A 545 2.58 2.17 -6.02
N VAL A 546 2.26 0.93 -6.37
CA VAL A 546 1.32 0.64 -7.47
C VAL A 546 -0.09 1.14 -7.17
N MET A 547 -0.56 1.03 -5.92
CA MET A 547 -1.84 1.57 -5.47
C MET A 547 -1.93 3.09 -5.71
N LEU A 548 -0.89 3.85 -5.32
CA LEU A 548 -0.82 5.30 -5.58
C LEU A 548 -0.79 5.63 -7.06
N LEU A 549 0.01 4.90 -7.86
CA LEU A 549 0.12 5.11 -9.31
C LEU A 549 -1.18 4.81 -10.05
N ALA A 550 -1.92 3.78 -9.59
CA ALA A 550 -3.23 3.42 -10.12
C ALA A 550 -4.36 4.35 -9.66
N GLY A 551 -4.14 5.19 -8.64
CA GLY A 551 -5.17 6.00 -8.01
C GLY A 551 -6.24 5.18 -7.28
N GLU A 552 -5.87 4.02 -6.74
CA GLU A 552 -6.78 3.11 -6.03
C GLU A 552 -6.70 3.33 -4.51
N ASP A 553 -7.82 3.12 -3.83
CA ASP A 553 -7.93 3.25 -2.37
C ASP A 553 -7.57 1.96 -1.62
N SER A 554 -7.36 0.85 -2.35
CA SER A 554 -7.06 -0.46 -1.77
C SER A 554 -6.04 -1.23 -2.60
N ILE A 555 -5.05 -1.81 -1.93
CA ILE A 555 -4.05 -2.69 -2.57
C ILE A 555 -4.68 -3.95 -3.16
N ARG A 556 -5.87 -4.36 -2.74
CA ARG A 556 -6.57 -5.52 -3.32
C ARG A 556 -6.96 -5.31 -4.78
N GLU A 557 -7.08 -4.06 -5.23
CA GLU A 557 -7.35 -3.75 -6.64
C GLU A 557 -6.13 -3.95 -7.55
N ILE A 558 -4.91 -3.92 -6.97
CA ILE A 558 -3.65 -4.05 -7.73
C ILE A 558 -2.96 -5.41 -7.54
N ILE A 559 -3.49 -6.30 -6.70
CA ILE A 559 -2.98 -7.66 -6.48
C ILE A 559 -3.82 -8.64 -7.34
N PRO A 560 -3.18 -9.55 -8.11
CA PRO A 560 -3.91 -10.47 -8.99
C PRO A 560 -4.92 -11.34 -8.24
N PHE A 561 -4.50 -11.96 -7.13
CA PHE A 561 -5.30 -12.88 -6.32
C PHE A 561 -5.15 -12.51 -4.83
N PRO A 562 -5.83 -11.44 -4.37
CA PRO A 562 -5.71 -11.00 -2.99
C PRO A 562 -6.58 -11.83 -2.05
N MET A 563 -6.16 -11.93 -0.80
CA MET A 563 -7.05 -12.37 0.29
C MET A 563 -8.10 -11.31 0.61
N ASN A 564 -9.20 -11.72 1.21
CA ASN A 564 -10.18 -10.82 1.79
C ASN A 564 -9.65 -10.19 3.10
N LYS A 565 -10.44 -9.28 3.70
CA LYS A 565 -10.07 -8.63 4.97
C LYS A 565 -9.90 -9.60 6.16
N ASN A 566 -10.43 -10.81 6.07
CA ASN A 566 -10.34 -11.85 7.10
C ASN A 566 -9.19 -12.85 6.84
N ALA A 567 -8.23 -12.51 5.99
CA ALA A 567 -7.11 -13.36 5.60
C ALA A 567 -7.54 -14.69 4.95
N GLN A 568 -8.59 -14.64 4.12
CA GLN A 568 -9.10 -15.82 3.40
C GLN A 568 -8.96 -15.65 1.89
N ASP A 569 -8.45 -16.65 1.19
CA ASP A 569 -8.56 -16.79 -0.25
C ASP A 569 -9.87 -17.52 -0.59
N LEU A 570 -10.89 -16.75 -1.00
CA LEU A 570 -12.22 -17.28 -1.31
C LEU A 570 -12.26 -18.11 -2.60
N MET A 571 -11.28 -17.96 -3.47
CA MET A 571 -11.19 -18.70 -4.73
C MET A 571 -10.56 -20.08 -4.53
N MET A 572 -9.45 -20.14 -3.79
CA MET A 572 -8.72 -21.39 -3.53
C MET A 572 -9.20 -22.10 -2.25
N GLY A 573 -10.02 -21.42 -1.43
CA GLY A 573 -10.51 -21.96 -0.16
C GLY A 573 -9.42 -22.08 0.92
N ALA A 574 -8.52 -21.07 0.99
CA ALA A 574 -7.49 -21.04 2.03
C ALA A 574 -7.84 -19.99 3.11
N PRO A 575 -7.54 -20.24 4.40
CA PRO A 575 -7.00 -21.49 4.95
C PRO A 575 -8.04 -22.62 4.93
N SER A 576 -7.57 -23.86 4.93
CA SER A 576 -8.42 -25.05 4.91
C SER A 576 -7.94 -26.10 5.91
N PHE A 577 -8.83 -26.99 6.30
CA PHE A 577 -8.46 -28.16 7.10
C PHE A 577 -7.53 -29.09 6.31
N VAL A 578 -6.63 -29.72 7.02
CA VAL A 578 -5.72 -30.73 6.49
C VAL A 578 -6.14 -32.14 6.94
N THR A 579 -5.73 -33.16 6.21
CA THR A 579 -6.07 -34.56 6.53
C THR A 579 -5.34 -35.03 7.81
N GLN A 580 -5.92 -35.99 8.51
CA GLN A 580 -5.27 -36.58 9.69
C GLN A 580 -3.90 -37.17 9.34
N ALA A 581 -3.75 -37.80 8.17
CA ALA A 581 -2.47 -38.32 7.71
C ALA A 581 -1.37 -37.24 7.59
N GLN A 582 -1.72 -36.04 7.13
CA GLN A 582 -0.78 -34.90 7.09
C GLN A 582 -0.39 -34.42 8.50
N LEU A 583 -1.34 -34.39 9.43
CA LEU A 583 -1.07 -34.05 10.82
C LEU A 583 -0.17 -35.09 11.49
N ASP A 584 -0.43 -36.38 11.27
CA ASP A 584 0.36 -37.51 11.81
C ASP A 584 1.81 -37.48 11.30
N GLU A 585 2.01 -37.18 9.99
CA GLU A 585 3.34 -37.00 9.41
C GLU A 585 4.14 -35.86 10.06
N LEU A 586 3.44 -34.81 10.50
CA LEU A 586 4.02 -33.63 11.12
C LEU A 586 4.13 -33.75 12.65
N ASN A 587 3.57 -34.82 13.25
CA ASN A 587 3.43 -35.01 14.72
C ASN A 587 2.69 -33.81 15.37
N ILE A 588 1.61 -33.33 14.74
CA ILE A 588 0.79 -32.22 15.21
C ILE A 588 -0.61 -32.70 15.56
N VAL A 589 -1.17 -32.15 16.64
CA VAL A 589 -2.56 -32.36 17.04
C VAL A 589 -3.31 -31.06 16.90
N CYS A 590 -4.36 -31.04 16.05
CA CYS A 590 -5.32 -29.93 16.00
C CYS A 590 -6.39 -30.14 17.07
N THR A 591 -6.64 -29.10 17.87
CA THR A 591 -7.69 -29.09 18.89
C THR A 591 -9.06 -28.66 18.33
N LYS A 592 -9.10 -27.92 17.20
CA LYS A 592 -10.32 -27.64 16.45
C LYS A 592 -10.47 -28.60 15.28
N LYS A 593 -11.70 -29.03 14.99
CA LYS A 593 -12.06 -29.91 13.87
C LYS A 593 -13.10 -29.24 12.99
N GLU A 594 -13.22 -29.73 11.75
CA GLU A 594 -14.19 -29.22 10.76
C GLU A 594 -15.64 -29.31 11.27
N GLU A 595 -15.96 -30.34 12.08
CA GLU A 595 -17.28 -30.54 12.69
C GLU A 595 -17.63 -29.45 13.70
N ASP A 596 -16.63 -28.81 14.31
CA ASP A 596 -16.81 -27.75 15.31
C ASP A 596 -17.20 -26.42 14.65
N GLU A 597 -16.77 -26.14 13.40
CA GLU A 597 -17.18 -24.94 12.63
C GLU A 597 -18.63 -25.03 12.09
N ALA A 598 -19.11 -26.23 11.84
CA ALA A 598 -20.49 -26.45 11.38
C ALA A 598 -21.52 -26.26 12.52
N ALA A 599 -21.06 -26.16 13.77
CA ALA A 599 -21.89 -25.99 14.97
C ALA A 599 -21.87 -24.56 15.53
N GLU A 600 -20.96 -23.69 15.11
CA GLU A 600 -20.91 -22.25 15.38
C GLU A 600 -21.63 -21.48 14.24
#